data_f3f6328118ddaa72dd6cbe3165abcd68
#
_entry.id   f3f6328118ddaa72dd6cbe3165abcd68
#
_cell.length_a   1.000
_cell.length_b   1.000
_cell.length_c   1.000
_cell.angle_alpha   90.00
_cell.angle_beta   90.00
_cell.angle_gamma   90.00
#
_symmetry.space_group_name_H-M   'P 1'
#
loop_
_entity.id
_entity.type
_entity.pdbx_description
1 polymer ?
#
loop_
_entity_poly.entity_id
_entity_poly.type
_entity_poly.pdbx_seq_one_letter_code
_entity_poly.pdbx_strand_id
1 'polypeptide(L)'
;GGGTAGWMTAAALAKTMGDAIDLTLVESDAIGTVGVGEATIPPLINFNRLLGINEAEFMRETQATFKLGIEFENWKRDGEKYFHSFGSTGRDHWSAGFQHFWGEGLLRGHDYSYDDYCLELCAAYAGKFAHLPDNRLNYAYHLNATAYAAFLRRIAEGAGASRVEGKIAHVELDGESGNIAAIGLENGQRLEGDIFVDCSGFRSLLIEGALHVGYDDWSHHLPCDSAIAVQTELSASPVPYTRAIAHDAGWQWRIPLQHRGGNGIVYCSRYLSKDAAHDRLMSTLEGKAISEPRAIPFT
;
A
#
# COMPACT_ATOMS: atom_id res chain seq x y z
N GLY A 1 -9.47 12.31 7.71
CA GLY A 1 -8.76 12.28 6.42
C GLY A 1 -9.34 11.29 5.43
N GLY A 2 -9.63 11.73 4.19
CA GLY A 2 -10.33 10.99 3.15
C GLY A 2 -9.45 10.13 2.23
N GLY A 3 -8.23 9.83 2.64
CA GLY A 3 -7.40 8.87 1.95
C GLY A 3 -7.83 7.42 2.20
N THR A 4 -7.07 6.46 1.64
CA THR A 4 -7.36 5.03 1.80
C THR A 4 -7.48 4.62 3.28
N ALA A 5 -6.58 5.10 4.16
CA ALA A 5 -6.61 4.79 5.58
C ALA A 5 -7.92 5.23 6.27
N GLY A 6 -8.35 6.47 6.01
CA GLY A 6 -9.59 6.99 6.60
C GLY A 6 -10.83 6.23 6.14
N TRP A 7 -10.96 5.97 4.82
CA TRP A 7 -12.10 5.24 4.30
C TRP A 7 -12.07 3.74 4.65
N MET A 8 -10.88 3.13 4.78
CA MET A 8 -10.77 1.77 5.36
C MET A 8 -11.29 1.73 6.80
N THR A 9 -10.85 2.68 7.63
CA THR A 9 -11.30 2.79 9.02
C THR A 9 -12.81 3.02 9.09
N ALA A 10 -13.33 3.99 8.34
CA ALA A 10 -14.75 4.30 8.32
C ALA A 10 -15.60 3.11 7.86
N ALA A 11 -15.20 2.44 6.77
CA ALA A 11 -15.93 1.28 6.25
C ALA A 11 -15.92 0.11 7.25
N ALA A 12 -14.79 -0.15 7.91
CA ALA A 12 -14.69 -1.20 8.91
C ALA A 12 -15.60 -0.90 10.12
N LEU A 13 -15.49 0.30 10.68
CA LEU A 13 -16.29 0.70 11.85
C LEU A 13 -17.79 0.73 11.54
N ALA A 14 -18.20 1.34 10.42
CA ALA A 14 -19.61 1.39 10.04
C ALA A 14 -20.21 -0.02 9.83
N LYS A 15 -19.45 -0.93 9.17
CA LYS A 15 -19.92 -2.31 8.92
C LYS A 15 -19.95 -3.19 10.16
N THR A 16 -19.02 -3.00 11.10
CA THR A 16 -18.92 -3.90 12.27
C THR A 16 -19.68 -3.40 13.48
N MET A 17 -19.81 -2.08 13.65
CA MET A 17 -20.46 -1.48 14.83
C MET A 17 -21.86 -0.96 14.51
N GLY A 18 -22.17 -0.63 13.26
CA GLY A 18 -23.50 -0.18 12.85
C GLY A 18 -24.03 0.95 13.71
N ASP A 19 -25.26 0.82 14.19
CA ASP A 19 -25.96 1.82 15.02
C ASP A 19 -25.37 1.98 16.44
N ALA A 20 -24.33 1.22 16.81
CA ALA A 20 -23.70 1.38 18.11
C ALA A 20 -22.79 2.62 18.21
N ILE A 21 -22.45 3.22 17.06
CA ILE A 21 -21.63 4.44 16.99
C ILE A 21 -22.22 5.43 15.99
N ASP A 22 -22.01 6.71 16.25
CA ASP A 22 -22.23 7.80 15.29
C ASP A 22 -20.87 8.13 14.63
N LEU A 23 -20.71 7.76 13.38
CA LEU A 23 -19.43 7.84 12.66
C LEU A 23 -19.42 8.97 11.66
N THR A 24 -18.53 9.93 11.87
CA THR A 24 -18.30 11.04 10.94
C THR A 24 -16.87 11.01 10.39
N LEU A 25 -16.72 11.01 9.07
CA LEU A 25 -15.43 11.19 8.40
C LEU A 25 -15.31 12.59 7.81
N VAL A 26 -14.26 13.30 8.18
CA VAL A 26 -13.95 14.65 7.66
C VAL A 26 -12.84 14.57 6.62
N GLU A 27 -13.10 15.10 5.43
CA GLU A 27 -12.11 15.20 4.35
C GLU A 27 -12.36 16.46 3.51
N SER A 28 -11.40 16.83 2.67
CA SER A 28 -11.60 17.89 1.69
C SER A 28 -11.18 17.46 0.28
N ASP A 29 -12.06 17.65 -0.69
CA ASP A 29 -11.79 17.42 -2.11
C ASP A 29 -10.64 18.29 -2.64
N ALA A 30 -10.31 19.40 -1.93
CA ALA A 30 -9.17 20.25 -2.24
C ALA A 30 -7.82 19.67 -1.80
N ILE A 31 -7.83 18.58 -0.98
CA ILE A 31 -6.61 17.88 -0.53
C ILE A 31 -6.50 16.59 -1.33
N GLY A 32 -5.60 16.57 -2.29
CA GLY A 32 -5.36 15.37 -3.10
C GLY A 32 -4.82 14.20 -2.30
N THR A 33 -5.24 12.98 -2.65
CA THR A 33 -4.68 11.75 -2.09
C THR A 33 -3.27 11.50 -2.62
N VAL A 34 -2.38 11.01 -1.78
CA VAL A 34 -1.06 10.53 -2.21
C VAL A 34 -1.25 9.13 -2.80
N GLY A 35 -1.68 9.05 -4.05
CA GLY A 35 -1.83 7.80 -4.79
C GLY A 35 -0.71 7.66 -5.82
N VAL A 36 0.03 6.57 -5.77
CA VAL A 36 1.19 6.31 -6.65
C VAL A 36 1.03 5.03 -7.48
N GLY A 37 -0.12 4.33 -7.31
CA GLY A 37 -0.32 2.94 -7.69
C GLY A 37 0.16 2.06 -6.54
N GLU A 38 -0.76 1.45 -5.80
CA GLU A 38 -0.40 0.77 -4.57
C GLU A 38 -0.38 -0.73 -4.75
N ALA A 39 0.56 -1.34 -4.03
CA ALA A 39 0.67 -2.77 -3.87
C ALA A 39 0.27 -3.17 -2.45
N THR A 40 -0.56 -4.18 -2.34
CA THR A 40 -1.06 -4.67 -1.07
C THR A 40 -0.41 -5.98 -0.63
N ILE A 41 -0.82 -6.51 0.50
CA ILE A 41 -0.42 -7.80 1.06
C ILE A 41 -1.67 -8.66 1.33
N PRO A 42 -1.56 -9.98 1.47
CA PRO A 42 -2.71 -10.89 1.59
C PRO A 42 -3.77 -10.53 2.64
N PRO A 43 -3.47 -9.91 3.79
CA PRO A 43 -4.49 -9.48 4.75
C PRO A 43 -5.59 -8.58 4.19
N LEU A 44 -5.36 -7.85 3.08
CA LEU A 44 -6.40 -7.06 2.44
C LEU A 44 -7.58 -7.91 1.95
N ILE A 45 -7.35 -9.15 1.55
CA ILE A 45 -8.41 -10.08 1.16
C ILE A 45 -9.37 -10.32 2.32
N ASN A 46 -8.82 -10.53 3.53
CA ASN A 46 -9.62 -10.73 4.73
C ASN A 46 -10.40 -9.47 5.11
N PHE A 47 -9.77 -8.30 4.95
CA PHE A 47 -10.43 -7.01 5.17
C PHE A 47 -11.61 -6.81 4.19
N ASN A 48 -11.41 -7.04 2.90
CA ASN A 48 -12.46 -6.94 1.90
C ASN A 48 -13.59 -7.95 2.17
N ARG A 49 -13.25 -9.15 2.62
CA ARG A 49 -14.25 -10.18 3.01
C ARG A 49 -15.05 -9.75 4.23
N LEU A 50 -14.42 -9.15 5.25
CA LEU A 50 -15.11 -8.58 6.41
C LEU A 50 -16.17 -7.55 6.00
N LEU A 51 -15.85 -6.72 5.01
CA LEU A 51 -16.78 -5.72 4.47
C LEU A 51 -17.85 -6.31 3.54
N GLY A 52 -17.79 -7.59 3.20
CA GLY A 52 -18.69 -8.23 2.25
C GLY A 52 -18.47 -7.78 0.79
N ILE A 53 -17.27 -7.35 0.46
CA ILE A 53 -16.92 -6.86 -0.88
C ILE A 53 -16.81 -8.04 -1.85
N ASN A 54 -17.53 -7.93 -2.99
CA ASN A 54 -17.36 -8.82 -4.12
C ASN A 54 -16.02 -8.54 -4.83
N GLU A 55 -15.17 -9.55 -4.98
CA GLU A 55 -13.83 -9.38 -5.56
C GLU A 55 -13.86 -8.90 -7.02
N ALA A 56 -14.77 -9.41 -7.85
CA ALA A 56 -14.86 -9.00 -9.24
C ALA A 56 -15.28 -7.53 -9.38
N GLU A 57 -16.19 -7.06 -8.51
CA GLU A 57 -16.57 -5.65 -8.42
C GLU A 57 -15.38 -4.81 -7.96
N PHE A 58 -14.71 -5.21 -6.87
CA PHE A 58 -13.51 -4.55 -6.38
C PHE A 58 -12.44 -4.41 -7.46
N MET A 59 -12.10 -5.50 -8.16
CA MET A 59 -11.10 -5.51 -9.24
C MET A 59 -11.45 -4.52 -10.36
N ARG A 60 -12.73 -4.46 -10.75
CA ARG A 60 -13.20 -3.55 -11.79
C ARG A 60 -13.15 -2.08 -11.35
N GLU A 61 -13.68 -1.79 -10.15
CA GLU A 61 -13.80 -0.42 -9.63
C GLU A 61 -12.43 0.20 -9.29
N THR A 62 -11.49 -0.62 -8.84
CA THR A 62 -10.16 -0.16 -8.43
C THR A 62 -9.09 -0.38 -9.49
N GLN A 63 -9.47 -0.94 -10.66
CA GLN A 63 -8.55 -1.28 -11.75
C GLN A 63 -7.41 -2.18 -11.29
N ALA A 64 -7.71 -3.05 -10.32
CA ALA A 64 -6.75 -3.88 -9.65
C ALA A 64 -6.23 -5.01 -10.54
N THR A 65 -5.00 -5.45 -10.27
CA THR A 65 -4.40 -6.68 -10.80
C THR A 65 -4.02 -7.60 -9.64
N PHE A 66 -3.88 -8.90 -9.90
CA PHE A 66 -3.43 -9.85 -8.90
C PHE A 66 -1.94 -9.70 -8.63
N LYS A 67 -1.56 -9.97 -7.38
CA LYS A 67 -0.18 -9.93 -6.89
C LYS A 67 0.14 -11.19 -6.11
N LEU A 68 1.15 -11.94 -6.57
CA LEU A 68 1.60 -13.20 -5.97
C LEU A 68 2.87 -13.03 -5.12
N GLY A 69 3.51 -11.87 -5.23
CA GLY A 69 4.72 -11.59 -4.48
C GLY A 69 5.41 -10.30 -4.93
N ILE A 70 6.69 -10.20 -4.61
CA ILE A 70 7.56 -9.08 -4.95
C ILE A 70 8.88 -9.63 -5.49
N GLU A 71 9.27 -9.21 -6.69
CA GLU A 71 10.61 -9.44 -7.23
C GLU A 71 11.54 -8.34 -6.75
N PHE A 72 12.63 -8.72 -6.09
CA PHE A 72 13.69 -7.83 -5.65
C PHE A 72 14.87 -7.96 -6.60
N GLU A 73 15.30 -6.82 -7.20
CA GLU A 73 16.39 -6.73 -8.15
C GLU A 73 17.54 -5.90 -7.56
N ASN A 74 18.77 -6.38 -7.69
CA ASN A 74 20.01 -5.70 -7.23
C ASN A 74 20.16 -5.50 -5.70
N TRP A 75 19.29 -6.04 -4.87
CA TRP A 75 19.33 -5.84 -3.43
C TRP A 75 20.51 -6.57 -2.75
N LYS A 76 20.95 -7.67 -3.31
CA LYS A 76 22.06 -8.45 -2.80
C LYS A 76 23.35 -8.17 -3.57
N ARG A 77 23.27 -8.18 -4.92
CA ARG A 77 24.34 -7.87 -5.86
C ARG A 77 23.73 -7.35 -7.15
N ASP A 78 24.48 -6.53 -7.89
CA ASP A 78 24.07 -6.07 -9.21
C ASP A 78 23.77 -7.24 -10.14
N GLY A 79 22.63 -7.17 -10.82
CA GLY A 79 22.14 -8.21 -11.71
C GLY A 79 21.48 -9.41 -11.02
N GLU A 80 21.53 -9.51 -9.70
CA GLU A 80 20.89 -10.61 -8.95
C GLU A 80 19.44 -10.29 -8.65
N LYS A 81 18.59 -11.33 -8.77
CA LYS A 81 17.17 -11.24 -8.45
C LYS A 81 16.76 -12.32 -7.46
N TYR A 82 15.82 -12.01 -6.60
CA TYR A 82 15.13 -13.00 -5.78
C TYR A 82 13.66 -12.60 -5.63
N PHE A 83 12.82 -13.57 -5.28
CA PHE A 83 11.39 -13.36 -5.19
C PHE A 83 10.87 -13.62 -3.78
N HIS A 84 10.16 -12.65 -3.21
CA HIS A 84 9.40 -12.83 -1.98
C HIS A 84 7.97 -13.24 -2.37
N SER A 85 7.72 -14.53 -2.38
CA SER A 85 6.40 -15.09 -2.64
C SER A 85 5.47 -14.91 -1.44
N PHE A 86 4.17 -14.78 -1.70
CA PHE A 86 3.15 -14.88 -0.65
C PHE A 86 2.79 -16.34 -0.31
N GLY A 87 3.25 -17.27 -1.10
CA GLY A 87 3.05 -18.70 -0.90
C GLY A 87 4.08 -19.34 0.00
N SER A 88 3.84 -20.63 0.28
CA SER A 88 4.79 -21.48 1.00
C SER A 88 5.59 -22.33 0.03
N THR A 89 6.87 -22.54 0.33
CA THR A 89 7.73 -23.41 -0.46
C THR A 89 7.66 -24.84 0.06
N GLY A 90 7.18 -25.75 -0.78
CA GLY A 90 7.01 -27.16 -0.45
C GLY A 90 5.96 -27.41 0.62
N ARG A 91 6.05 -28.57 1.27
CA ARG A 91 5.21 -28.94 2.41
C ARG A 91 6.06 -29.44 3.56
N ASP A 92 5.82 -28.90 4.74
CA ASP A 92 6.41 -29.41 5.96
C ASP A 92 5.87 -30.79 6.28
N HIS A 93 6.75 -31.63 6.83
CA HIS A 93 6.40 -32.91 7.42
C HIS A 93 6.34 -32.74 8.93
N TRP A 94 5.60 -33.65 9.61
CA TRP A 94 5.49 -33.58 11.08
C TRP A 94 6.85 -33.61 11.81
N SER A 95 7.90 -34.16 11.19
CA SER A 95 9.23 -34.29 11.79
C SER A 95 10.20 -33.15 11.44
N ALA A 96 9.96 -32.42 10.35
CA ALA A 96 10.87 -31.35 9.90
C ALA A 96 10.22 -30.45 8.85
N GLY A 97 10.66 -29.21 8.76
CA GLY A 97 10.30 -28.30 7.68
C GLY A 97 10.86 -28.72 6.33
N PHE A 98 10.18 -28.36 5.24
CA PHE A 98 10.53 -28.74 3.87
C PHE A 98 11.99 -28.40 3.51
N GLN A 99 12.54 -27.29 3.99
CA GLN A 99 13.92 -26.86 3.70
C GLN A 99 14.97 -27.92 4.09
N HIS A 100 14.69 -28.73 5.10
CA HIS A 100 15.61 -29.82 5.50
C HIS A 100 15.61 -30.96 4.50
N PHE A 101 14.44 -31.32 3.95
CA PHE A 101 14.32 -32.35 2.91
C PHE A 101 14.96 -31.89 1.60
N TRP A 102 14.74 -30.63 1.21
CA TRP A 102 15.36 -30.03 0.05
C TRP A 102 16.89 -30.00 0.19
N GLY A 103 17.41 -29.55 1.35
CA GLY A 103 18.84 -29.54 1.63
C GLY A 103 19.48 -30.92 1.58
N GLU A 104 18.83 -31.95 2.13
CA GLU A 104 19.27 -33.35 2.00
C GLU A 104 19.24 -33.82 0.54
N GLY A 105 18.23 -33.40 -0.24
CA GLY A 105 18.18 -33.66 -1.68
C GLY A 105 19.40 -33.12 -2.42
N LEU A 106 19.81 -31.88 -2.14
CA LEU A 106 21.03 -31.28 -2.71
C LEU A 106 22.27 -32.11 -2.37
N LEU A 107 22.41 -32.53 -1.11
CA LEU A 107 23.55 -33.37 -0.67
C LEU A 107 23.59 -34.72 -1.40
N ARG A 108 22.44 -35.23 -1.85
CA ARG A 108 22.32 -36.47 -2.66
C ARG A 108 22.43 -36.24 -4.17
N GLY A 109 22.74 -35.00 -4.59
CA GLY A 109 22.98 -34.69 -6.00
C GLY A 109 21.71 -34.29 -6.80
N HIS A 110 20.58 -34.00 -6.13
CA HIS A 110 19.43 -33.41 -6.80
C HIS A 110 19.72 -31.90 -7.03
N ASP A 111 19.45 -31.44 -8.25
CA ASP A 111 19.71 -30.05 -8.67
C ASP A 111 18.36 -29.35 -8.97
N TYR A 112 17.54 -29.23 -7.93
CA TYR A 112 16.29 -28.48 -8.02
C TYR A 112 16.37 -27.20 -7.20
N SER A 113 15.94 -26.07 -7.78
CA SER A 113 15.83 -24.82 -7.03
C SER A 113 14.79 -24.95 -5.90
N TYR A 114 15.05 -24.34 -4.76
CA TYR A 114 14.08 -24.24 -3.68
C TYR A 114 12.78 -23.56 -4.16
N ASP A 115 12.93 -22.61 -5.04
CA ASP A 115 11.86 -21.81 -5.63
C ASP A 115 10.91 -22.62 -6.52
N ASP A 116 11.37 -23.70 -7.14
CA ASP A 116 10.55 -24.61 -7.97
C ASP A 116 9.41 -25.27 -7.20
N TYR A 117 9.50 -25.29 -5.88
CA TYR A 117 8.48 -25.83 -4.99
C TYR A 117 7.48 -24.79 -4.46
N CYS A 118 7.54 -23.54 -4.94
CA CYS A 118 6.60 -22.49 -4.58
C CYS A 118 5.64 -22.20 -5.74
N LEU A 119 4.37 -22.56 -5.56
CA LEU A 119 3.37 -22.43 -6.62
C LEU A 119 3.15 -20.96 -7.04
N GLU A 120 3.08 -20.06 -6.09
CA GLU A 120 2.87 -18.62 -6.34
C GLU A 120 4.04 -18.03 -7.13
N LEU A 121 5.27 -18.42 -6.81
CA LEU A 121 6.46 -17.96 -7.53
C LEU A 121 6.47 -18.49 -8.97
N CYS A 122 6.25 -19.79 -9.15
CA CYS A 122 6.19 -20.39 -10.48
C CYS A 122 5.07 -19.78 -11.33
N ALA A 123 3.90 -19.55 -10.75
CA ALA A 123 2.77 -18.89 -11.42
C ALA A 123 3.10 -17.44 -11.77
N ALA A 124 3.76 -16.70 -10.86
CA ALA A 124 4.16 -15.30 -11.08
C ALA A 124 5.10 -15.17 -12.28
N TYR A 125 6.15 -15.97 -12.34
CA TYR A 125 7.09 -15.94 -13.48
C TYR A 125 6.49 -16.46 -14.79
N ALA A 126 5.50 -17.36 -14.70
CA ALA A 126 4.72 -17.76 -15.87
C ALA A 126 3.68 -16.72 -16.31
N GLY A 127 3.54 -15.59 -15.60
CA GLY A 127 2.54 -14.56 -15.87
C GLY A 127 1.10 -15.08 -15.69
N LYS A 128 0.88 -16.01 -14.76
CA LYS A 128 -0.40 -16.70 -14.57
C LYS A 128 -0.99 -16.49 -13.20
N PHE A 129 -2.31 -16.42 -13.17
CA PHE A 129 -3.11 -16.45 -11.95
C PHE A 129 -4.40 -17.22 -12.22
N ALA A 130 -4.88 -17.98 -11.23
CA ALA A 130 -6.20 -18.59 -11.26
C ALA A 130 -6.74 -18.79 -9.83
N HIS A 131 -8.05 -18.65 -9.66
CA HIS A 131 -8.70 -19.12 -8.45
C HIS A 131 -8.73 -20.64 -8.46
N LEU A 132 -8.11 -21.25 -7.46
CA LEU A 132 -8.13 -22.70 -7.28
C LEU A 132 -9.25 -23.10 -6.30
N PRO A 133 -9.92 -24.27 -6.51
CA PRO A 133 -11.10 -24.67 -5.73
C PRO A 133 -10.88 -24.73 -4.22
N ASP A 134 -9.66 -24.96 -3.78
CA ASP A 134 -9.27 -25.09 -2.38
C ASP A 134 -8.48 -23.90 -1.83
N ASN A 135 -8.56 -22.74 -2.51
CA ASN A 135 -7.89 -21.49 -2.12
C ASN A 135 -6.40 -21.67 -1.80
N ARG A 136 -5.70 -22.48 -2.58
CA ARG A 136 -4.28 -22.80 -2.34
C ARG A 136 -3.33 -21.66 -2.66
N LEU A 137 -3.73 -20.69 -3.48
CA LEU A 137 -2.89 -19.53 -3.79
C LEU A 137 -3.07 -18.44 -2.76
N ASN A 138 -1.98 -18.02 -2.15
CA ASN A 138 -1.93 -16.79 -1.39
C ASN A 138 -1.61 -15.63 -2.33
N TYR A 139 -2.42 -14.61 -2.31
CA TYR A 139 -2.29 -13.48 -3.21
C TYR A 139 -2.72 -12.17 -2.55
N ALA A 140 -2.46 -11.08 -3.21
CA ALA A 140 -2.90 -9.75 -2.89
C ALA A 140 -3.23 -9.02 -4.20
N TYR A 141 -3.26 -7.69 -4.16
CA TYR A 141 -3.59 -6.88 -5.32
C TYR A 141 -2.61 -5.73 -5.50
N HIS A 142 -2.44 -5.31 -6.75
CA HIS A 142 -2.12 -3.92 -7.06
C HIS A 142 -3.43 -3.19 -7.30
N LEU A 143 -3.55 -1.95 -6.91
CA LEU A 143 -4.81 -1.21 -7.06
C LEU A 143 -4.57 0.30 -7.24
N ASN A 144 -5.59 0.99 -7.70
CA ASN A 144 -5.63 2.45 -7.68
C ASN A 144 -6.20 2.89 -6.33
N ALA A 145 -5.36 3.45 -5.44
CA ALA A 145 -5.75 3.85 -4.09
C ALA A 145 -6.85 4.91 -4.06
N THR A 146 -6.82 5.86 -4.99
CA THR A 146 -7.88 6.88 -5.09
C THR A 146 -9.22 6.23 -5.44
N ALA A 147 -9.23 5.30 -6.39
CA ALA A 147 -10.43 4.56 -6.75
C ALA A 147 -10.90 3.66 -5.59
N TYR A 148 -9.95 3.05 -4.87
CA TYR A 148 -10.29 2.22 -3.70
C TYR A 148 -10.87 3.07 -2.55
N ALA A 149 -10.33 4.24 -2.27
CA ALA A 149 -10.90 5.16 -1.29
C ALA A 149 -12.34 5.57 -1.66
N ALA A 150 -12.59 5.89 -2.93
CA ALA A 150 -13.94 6.21 -3.43
C ALA A 150 -14.90 5.00 -3.34
N PHE A 151 -14.39 3.79 -3.61
CA PHE A 151 -15.17 2.55 -3.47
C PHE A 151 -15.55 2.29 -2.02
N LEU A 152 -14.59 2.41 -1.08
CA LEU A 152 -14.82 2.26 0.35
C LEU A 152 -15.74 3.33 0.93
N ARG A 153 -15.66 4.57 0.41
CA ARG A 153 -16.59 5.64 0.78
C ARG A 153 -18.03 5.22 0.54
N ARG A 154 -18.37 4.71 -0.64
CA ARG A 154 -19.73 4.25 -0.95
C ARG A 154 -20.21 3.15 0.02
N ILE A 155 -19.29 2.26 0.41
CA ILE A 155 -19.59 1.19 1.38
C ILE A 155 -19.84 1.77 2.77
N ALA A 156 -18.96 2.69 3.24
CA ALA A 156 -19.10 3.31 4.55
C ALA A 156 -20.38 4.16 4.66
N GLU A 157 -20.62 5.04 3.69
CA GLU A 157 -21.85 5.87 3.63
C GLU A 157 -23.12 4.99 3.55
N GLY A 158 -23.09 3.91 2.76
CA GLY A 158 -24.18 2.93 2.69
C GLY A 158 -24.39 2.12 3.98
N ALA A 159 -23.41 2.11 4.88
CA ALA A 159 -23.48 1.50 6.21
C ALA A 159 -23.71 2.51 7.34
N GLY A 160 -24.05 3.77 7.02
CA GLY A 160 -24.43 4.79 8.00
C GLY A 160 -23.35 5.81 8.36
N ALA A 161 -22.14 5.72 7.81
CA ALA A 161 -21.14 6.75 8.04
C ALA A 161 -21.52 8.09 7.39
N SER A 162 -21.33 9.19 8.11
CA SER A 162 -21.53 10.55 7.62
C SER A 162 -20.24 11.14 7.08
N ARG A 163 -20.28 11.77 5.90
CA ARG A 163 -19.15 12.54 5.36
C ARG A 163 -19.34 14.03 5.57
N VAL A 164 -18.33 14.69 6.09
CA VAL A 164 -18.28 16.15 6.16
C VAL A 164 -17.17 16.66 5.26
N GLU A 165 -17.53 17.47 4.27
CA GLU A 165 -16.57 18.17 3.42
C GLU A 165 -16.02 19.39 4.16
N GLY A 166 -14.70 19.49 4.28
CA GLY A 166 -14.05 20.64 4.86
C GLY A 166 -12.61 20.40 5.27
N LYS A 167 -11.84 21.47 5.29
CA LYS A 167 -10.48 21.45 5.81
C LYS A 167 -10.50 21.77 7.29
N ILE A 168 -9.77 20.97 8.08
CA ILE A 168 -9.54 21.25 9.49
C ILE A 168 -8.65 22.50 9.60
N ALA A 169 -9.16 23.53 10.28
CA ALA A 169 -8.46 24.78 10.54
C ALA A 169 -7.74 24.76 11.90
N HIS A 170 -8.38 24.16 12.91
CA HIS A 170 -7.82 24.03 14.26
C HIS A 170 -8.39 22.82 14.98
N VAL A 171 -7.73 22.44 16.05
CA VAL A 171 -8.14 21.36 16.98
C VAL A 171 -8.33 21.97 18.35
N GLU A 172 -9.44 21.68 19.00
CA GLU A 172 -9.76 22.15 20.35
C GLU A 172 -9.42 21.07 21.35
N LEU A 173 -8.64 21.41 22.36
CA LEU A 173 -8.34 20.54 23.50
C LEU A 173 -9.21 20.89 24.69
N ASP A 174 -9.63 19.89 25.43
CA ASP A 174 -10.27 20.05 26.72
C ASP A 174 -9.25 20.61 27.74
N GLY A 175 -9.60 21.68 28.43
CA GLY A 175 -8.68 22.40 29.31
C GLY A 175 -8.29 21.66 30.59
N GLU A 176 -9.03 20.63 30.99
CA GLU A 176 -8.75 19.84 32.19
C GLU A 176 -7.99 18.55 31.84
N SER A 177 -8.46 17.82 30.84
CA SER A 177 -7.90 16.51 30.48
C SER A 177 -6.78 16.59 29.44
N GLY A 178 -6.75 17.66 28.64
CA GLY A 178 -5.86 17.78 27.48
C GLY A 178 -6.26 16.92 26.29
N ASN A 179 -7.37 16.21 26.34
CA ASN A 179 -7.88 15.42 25.25
C ASN A 179 -8.48 16.31 24.15
N ILE A 180 -8.59 15.77 22.92
CA ILE A 180 -9.27 16.47 21.85
C ILE A 180 -10.77 16.49 22.13
N ALA A 181 -11.34 17.69 22.23
CA ALA A 181 -12.77 17.91 22.45
C ALA A 181 -13.52 18.13 21.11
N ALA A 182 -12.92 18.84 20.18
CA ALA A 182 -13.52 19.13 18.87
C ALA A 182 -12.48 19.44 17.80
N ILE A 183 -12.94 19.41 16.54
CA ILE A 183 -12.21 19.97 15.41
C ILE A 183 -13.03 21.09 14.78
N GLY A 184 -12.37 22.21 14.46
CA GLY A 184 -12.96 23.34 13.74
C GLY A 184 -12.54 23.33 12.27
N LEU A 185 -13.51 23.54 11.37
CA LEU A 185 -13.28 23.59 9.94
C LEU A 185 -13.12 25.04 9.43
N GLU A 186 -12.47 25.24 8.27
CA GLU A 186 -12.30 26.57 7.65
C GLU A 186 -13.65 27.26 7.37
N ASN A 187 -14.73 26.52 7.17
CA ASN A 187 -16.07 27.05 6.96
C ASN A 187 -16.80 27.46 8.25
N GLY A 188 -16.16 27.36 9.40
CA GLY A 188 -16.72 27.67 10.72
C GLY A 188 -17.48 26.55 11.38
N GLN A 189 -17.65 25.41 10.73
CA GLN A 189 -18.31 24.24 11.36
C GLN A 189 -17.41 23.66 12.44
N ARG A 190 -18.02 23.31 13.58
CA ARG A 190 -17.37 22.66 14.71
C ARG A 190 -17.93 21.23 14.87
N LEU A 191 -17.05 20.25 15.04
CA LEU A 191 -17.40 18.84 15.16
C LEU A 191 -16.81 18.30 16.46
N GLU A 192 -17.66 17.82 17.34
CA GLU A 192 -17.31 17.13 18.58
C GLU A 192 -17.23 15.62 18.38
N GLY A 193 -16.56 14.93 19.28
CA GLY A 193 -16.51 13.46 19.28
C GLY A 193 -15.87 12.93 20.54
N ASP A 194 -16.22 11.71 20.91
CA ASP A 194 -15.64 11.00 22.05
C ASP A 194 -14.29 10.35 21.69
N ILE A 195 -14.13 9.98 20.40
CA ILE A 195 -12.93 9.34 19.86
C ILE A 195 -12.58 9.96 18.51
N PHE A 196 -11.33 10.29 18.32
CA PHE A 196 -10.79 10.82 17.09
C PHE A 196 -9.74 9.87 16.51
N VAL A 197 -9.86 9.52 15.21
CA VAL A 197 -8.89 8.71 14.48
C VAL A 197 -8.16 9.59 13.49
N ASP A 198 -6.86 9.80 13.70
CA ASP A 198 -6.04 10.64 12.84
C ASP A 198 -5.58 9.89 11.58
N CYS A 199 -6.27 10.15 10.46
CA CYS A 199 -5.90 9.68 9.13
C CYS A 199 -5.47 10.86 8.22
N SER A 200 -4.85 11.90 8.78
CA SER A 200 -4.41 13.09 8.05
C SER A 200 -3.07 12.90 7.30
N GLY A 201 -2.54 11.67 7.29
CA GLY A 201 -1.30 11.29 6.61
C GLY A 201 -0.07 11.94 7.25
N PHE A 202 0.91 12.36 6.44
CA PHE A 202 2.16 12.96 6.93
C PHE A 202 1.97 14.25 7.74
N ARG A 203 0.78 14.85 7.69
CA ARG A 203 0.49 16.06 8.49
C ARG A 203 0.24 15.77 9.95
N SER A 204 -0.23 14.56 10.29
CA SER A 204 -0.50 14.11 11.66
C SER A 204 -1.21 15.17 12.51
N LEU A 205 -2.30 15.76 11.95
CA LEU A 205 -2.92 16.99 12.49
C LEU A 205 -3.37 16.87 13.95
N LEU A 206 -3.79 15.70 14.36
CA LEU A 206 -4.28 15.47 15.71
C LEU A 206 -3.16 15.00 16.62
N ILE A 207 -2.49 13.88 16.25
CA ILE A 207 -1.52 13.23 17.14
C ILE A 207 -0.25 14.05 17.32
N GLU A 208 0.22 14.74 16.26
CA GLU A 208 1.40 15.60 16.36
C GLU A 208 1.00 17.06 16.41
N GLY A 209 0.13 17.52 15.49
CA GLY A 209 -0.21 18.93 15.40
C GLY A 209 -0.91 19.50 16.64
N ALA A 210 -1.77 18.73 17.31
CA ALA A 210 -2.50 19.16 18.50
C ALA A 210 -1.97 18.54 19.80
N LEU A 211 -1.64 17.24 19.79
CA LEU A 211 -1.24 16.53 21.03
C LEU A 211 0.27 16.50 21.26
N HIS A 212 1.08 16.91 20.27
CA HIS A 212 2.55 17.00 20.37
C HIS A 212 3.23 15.74 20.90
N VAL A 213 2.78 14.56 20.42
CA VAL A 213 3.33 13.27 20.86
C VAL A 213 4.79 13.08 20.40
N GLY A 214 5.19 13.74 19.31
CA GLY A 214 6.53 13.65 18.74
C GLY A 214 6.73 12.45 17.81
N TYR A 215 7.95 12.33 17.30
CA TYR A 215 8.41 11.25 16.43
C TYR A 215 9.72 10.66 16.96
N ASP A 216 9.85 9.34 16.85
CA ASP A 216 11.13 8.70 17.02
C ASP A 216 11.91 8.78 15.70
N ASP A 217 13.10 9.39 15.71
CA ASP A 217 13.96 9.49 14.52
C ASP A 217 14.66 8.17 14.23
N TRP A 218 14.24 7.53 13.14
CA TRP A 218 14.82 6.29 12.64
C TRP A 218 15.73 6.50 11.41
N SER A 219 16.08 7.73 11.09
CA SER A 219 16.87 8.06 9.90
C SER A 219 18.25 7.37 9.88
N HIS A 220 18.78 6.97 11.06
CA HIS A 220 20.03 6.20 11.17
C HIS A 220 19.88 4.74 10.73
N HIS A 221 18.65 4.19 10.68
CA HIS A 221 18.34 2.87 10.13
C HIS A 221 17.67 2.95 8.76
N LEU A 222 16.81 3.94 8.55
CA LEU A 222 15.98 4.15 7.36
C LEU A 222 16.26 5.53 6.76
N PRO A 223 17.40 5.70 6.05
CA PRO A 223 17.89 7.02 5.66
C PRO A 223 17.14 7.66 4.49
N CYS A 224 16.24 6.97 3.82
CA CYS A 224 15.46 7.54 2.73
C CYS A 224 14.38 8.48 3.26
N ASP A 225 14.29 9.68 2.68
CA ASP A 225 13.46 10.78 3.11
C ASP A 225 12.63 11.42 1.98
N SER A 226 12.77 10.88 0.76
CA SER A 226 12.14 11.46 -0.41
C SER A 226 11.73 10.41 -1.42
N ALA A 227 10.67 10.69 -2.17
CA ALA A 227 10.26 9.90 -3.31
C ALA A 227 9.87 10.78 -4.50
N ILE A 228 9.94 10.20 -5.71
CA ILE A 228 9.33 10.75 -6.92
C ILE A 228 8.46 9.65 -7.51
N ALA A 229 7.22 9.99 -7.82
CA ALA A 229 6.25 9.06 -8.42
C ALA A 229 5.78 9.55 -9.79
N VAL A 230 5.60 8.62 -10.72
CA VAL A 230 5.11 8.88 -12.08
C VAL A 230 4.27 7.71 -12.58
N GLN A 231 3.25 8.02 -13.37
CA GLN A 231 2.44 7.00 -14.05
C GLN A 231 2.93 6.82 -15.48
N THR A 232 2.88 5.57 -15.99
CA THR A 232 3.27 5.24 -17.36
C THR A 232 2.19 4.47 -18.08
N GLU A 233 2.21 4.49 -19.40
CA GLU A 233 1.55 3.46 -20.21
C GLU A 233 2.11 2.08 -19.85
N LEU A 234 1.32 1.04 -20.07
CA LEU A 234 1.82 -0.33 -19.99
C LEU A 234 2.64 -0.64 -21.24
N SER A 235 3.85 -1.15 -21.05
CA SER A 235 4.71 -1.65 -22.13
C SER A 235 4.42 -3.10 -22.49
N ALA A 236 3.75 -3.85 -21.60
CA ALA A 236 3.39 -5.25 -21.76
C ALA A 236 2.16 -5.59 -20.88
N SER A 237 1.67 -6.82 -21.01
CA SER A 237 0.63 -7.34 -20.09
C SER A 237 1.08 -7.25 -18.64
N PRO A 238 0.18 -6.87 -17.72
CA PRO A 238 0.50 -6.79 -16.29
C PRO A 238 1.02 -8.12 -15.74
N VAL A 239 2.20 -8.10 -15.12
CA VAL A 239 2.73 -9.25 -14.39
C VAL A 239 2.11 -9.33 -12.99
N PRO A 240 1.88 -10.53 -12.42
CA PRO A 240 1.25 -10.65 -11.13
C PRO A 240 2.25 -10.51 -9.95
N TYR A 241 3.12 -9.52 -10.02
CA TYR A 241 4.06 -9.17 -8.94
C TYR A 241 4.54 -7.72 -9.04
N THR A 242 4.91 -7.16 -7.89
CA THR A 242 5.61 -5.88 -7.82
C THR A 242 7.09 -6.09 -8.10
N ARG A 243 7.76 -5.15 -8.74
CA ARG A 243 9.22 -5.11 -8.82
C ARG A 243 9.76 -4.02 -7.92
N ALA A 244 10.74 -4.38 -7.09
CA ALA A 244 11.49 -3.50 -6.20
C ALA A 244 12.97 -3.54 -6.61
N ILE A 245 13.47 -2.47 -7.19
CA ILE A 245 14.79 -2.40 -7.85
C ILE A 245 15.70 -1.51 -7.00
N ALA A 246 16.77 -2.07 -6.44
CA ALA A 246 17.71 -1.29 -5.67
C ALA A 246 18.59 -0.41 -6.56
N HIS A 247 18.97 0.75 -6.04
CA HIS A 247 19.91 1.72 -6.60
C HIS A 247 20.90 2.16 -5.51
N ASP A 248 21.98 2.84 -5.88
CA ASP A 248 23.06 3.27 -4.96
C ASP A 248 22.57 4.11 -3.77
N ALA A 249 21.50 4.89 -3.94
CA ALA A 249 20.99 5.82 -2.92
C ALA A 249 19.48 5.67 -2.66
N GLY A 250 18.93 4.49 -2.93
CA GLY A 250 17.49 4.24 -2.76
C GLY A 250 16.99 3.04 -3.55
N TRP A 251 15.72 3.02 -3.90
CA TRP A 251 15.12 1.93 -4.66
C TRP A 251 13.91 2.42 -5.48
N GLN A 252 13.60 1.70 -6.54
CA GLN A 252 12.48 2.00 -7.45
C GLN A 252 11.42 0.92 -7.34
N TRP A 253 10.14 1.32 -7.34
CA TRP A 253 9.02 0.38 -7.49
C TRP A 253 8.44 0.43 -8.90
N ARG A 254 7.90 -0.72 -9.36
CA ARG A 254 7.06 -0.85 -10.55
C ARG A 254 5.84 -1.67 -10.20
N ILE A 255 4.66 -1.08 -10.37
CA ILE A 255 3.37 -1.62 -9.96
C ILE A 255 2.44 -1.62 -11.18
N PRO A 256 2.14 -2.79 -11.77
CA PRO A 256 1.27 -2.87 -12.92
C PRO A 256 -0.20 -2.86 -12.52
N LEU A 257 -0.98 -1.93 -13.05
CA LEU A 257 -2.45 -1.91 -12.97
C LEU A 257 -3.05 -2.37 -14.31
N GLN A 258 -4.40 -2.47 -14.40
CA GLN A 258 -5.06 -2.92 -15.63
C GLN A 258 -4.78 -2.03 -16.85
N HIS A 259 -4.59 -0.74 -16.64
CA HIS A 259 -4.52 0.27 -17.73
C HIS A 259 -3.26 1.14 -17.71
N ARG A 260 -2.45 1.05 -16.65
CA ARG A 260 -1.23 1.86 -16.47
C ARG A 260 -0.23 1.20 -15.55
N GLY A 261 1.01 1.65 -15.59
CA GLY A 261 2.03 1.34 -14.59
C GLY A 261 2.18 2.46 -13.57
N GLY A 262 2.25 2.11 -12.29
CA GLY A 262 2.73 2.99 -11.21
C GLY A 262 4.23 2.82 -11.05
N ASN A 263 5.00 3.88 -11.17
CA ASN A 263 6.44 3.88 -10.99
C ASN A 263 6.86 4.93 -10.00
N GLY A 264 7.97 4.72 -9.32
CA GLY A 264 8.59 5.76 -8.54
C GLY A 264 9.90 5.30 -7.92
N ILE A 265 10.66 6.26 -7.44
CA ILE A 265 11.92 6.06 -6.76
C ILE A 265 11.84 6.64 -5.35
N VAL A 266 12.21 5.85 -4.36
CA VAL A 266 12.50 6.28 -2.99
C VAL A 266 13.99 6.51 -2.89
N TYR A 267 14.43 7.62 -2.32
CA TYR A 267 15.85 7.93 -2.24
C TYR A 267 16.20 8.73 -0.99
N CYS A 268 17.48 8.69 -0.63
CA CYS A 268 18.06 9.49 0.44
C CYS A 268 18.59 10.81 -0.16
N SER A 269 17.99 11.93 0.22
CA SER A 269 18.34 13.26 -0.31
C SER A 269 19.79 13.68 0.02
N ARG A 270 20.39 13.06 1.04
CA ARG A 270 21.81 13.25 1.40
C ARG A 270 22.77 12.72 0.32
N TYR A 271 22.39 11.67 -0.40
CA TYR A 271 23.23 10.99 -1.38
C TYR A 271 22.80 11.19 -2.83
N LEU A 272 21.57 11.56 -3.07
CA LEU A 272 21.01 11.75 -4.42
C LEU A 272 20.16 13.01 -4.45
N SER A 273 20.49 13.96 -5.33
CA SER A 273 19.69 15.18 -5.49
C SER A 273 18.32 14.84 -6.14
N LYS A 274 17.34 15.71 -5.93
CA LYS A 274 16.01 15.57 -6.53
C LYS A 274 16.08 15.44 -8.05
N ASP A 275 16.90 16.28 -8.72
CA ASP A 275 17.03 16.26 -10.17
C ASP A 275 17.68 14.96 -10.66
N ALA A 276 18.73 14.50 -9.98
CA ALA A 276 19.36 13.22 -10.30
C ALA A 276 18.46 12.02 -10.04
N ALA A 277 17.62 12.05 -9.00
CA ALA A 277 16.61 11.03 -8.74
C ALA A 277 15.52 11.03 -9.83
N HIS A 278 15.08 12.23 -10.26
CA HIS A 278 14.15 12.39 -11.36
C HIS A 278 14.72 11.79 -12.65
N ASP A 279 15.93 12.18 -13.05
CA ASP A 279 16.56 11.70 -14.28
C ASP A 279 16.78 10.17 -14.24
N ARG A 280 17.17 9.63 -13.08
CA ARG A 280 17.28 8.19 -12.85
C ARG A 280 15.95 7.49 -13.08
N LEU A 281 14.88 7.97 -12.45
CA LEU A 281 13.54 7.41 -12.63
C LEU A 281 13.13 7.46 -14.09
N MET A 282 13.22 8.62 -14.73
CA MET A 282 12.77 8.81 -16.11
C MET A 282 13.55 7.95 -17.12
N SER A 283 14.86 7.78 -16.92
CA SER A 283 15.71 6.95 -17.79
C SER A 283 15.46 5.45 -17.67
N THR A 284 14.82 5.01 -16.59
CA THR A 284 14.55 3.60 -16.30
C THR A 284 13.10 3.18 -16.50
N LEU A 285 12.21 4.08 -16.97
CA LEU A 285 10.82 3.75 -17.26
C LEU A 285 10.71 2.75 -18.42
N GLU A 286 9.80 1.79 -18.29
CA GLU A 286 9.52 0.80 -19.34
C GLU A 286 8.39 1.23 -20.28
N GLY A 287 7.61 2.24 -19.94
CA GLY A 287 6.53 2.82 -20.74
C GLY A 287 6.62 4.34 -20.77
N LYS A 288 5.90 4.96 -21.70
CA LYS A 288 5.84 6.42 -21.80
C LYS A 288 5.14 6.99 -20.56
N ALA A 289 5.71 8.05 -19.98
CA ALA A 289 5.06 8.79 -18.88
C ALA A 289 3.74 9.42 -19.36
N ILE A 290 2.68 9.24 -18.58
CA ILE A 290 1.32 9.77 -18.80
C ILE A 290 0.88 10.76 -17.73
N SER A 291 1.75 11.04 -16.76
CA SER A 291 1.58 12.08 -15.75
C SER A 291 2.89 12.82 -15.53
N GLU A 292 2.80 14.02 -15.00
CA GLU A 292 3.99 14.73 -14.51
C GLU A 292 4.56 14.01 -13.28
N PRO A 293 5.90 13.87 -13.18
CA PRO A 293 6.54 13.33 -12.01
C PRO A 293 6.28 14.18 -10.77
N ARG A 294 5.84 13.55 -9.68
CA ARG A 294 5.51 14.24 -8.43
C ARG A 294 6.51 13.88 -7.34
N ALA A 295 7.18 14.91 -6.79
CA ALA A 295 8.03 14.74 -5.63
C ALA A 295 7.19 14.65 -4.33
N ILE A 296 7.59 13.75 -3.44
CA ILE A 296 6.93 13.43 -2.17
C ILE A 296 8.03 13.39 -1.10
N PRO A 297 8.32 14.50 -0.40
CA PRO A 297 9.18 14.44 0.78
C PRO A 297 8.42 13.79 1.94
N PHE A 298 9.15 13.08 2.79
CA PHE A 298 8.62 12.46 4.02
C PHE A 298 9.72 12.38 5.08
N THR A 299 9.32 12.22 6.33
CA THR A 299 10.20 12.04 7.51
C THR A 299 9.78 10.80 8.26
#